data_45c075130518db74fa1f5296cee89d5c
#
_entry.id   45c075130518db74fa1f5296cee89d5c
#
_cell.length_a   1.000
_cell.length_b   1.000
_cell.length_c   1.000
_cell.angle_alpha   90.00
_cell.angle_beta   90.00
_cell.angle_gamma   90.00
#
_symmetry.space_group_name_H-M   'P 1'
#
loop_
_entity.id
_entity.type
_entity.pdbx_description
1 polymer ?
#
loop_
_entity_poly.entity_id
_entity_poly.type
_entity_poly.pdbx_seq_one_letter_code
_entity_poly.pdbx_strand_id
1 'polypeptide(L)'
;MSKIKLSKDFIRNTVKRALNEDLYPSGDITSSLVKNNKIIKIRLLSNENAIVGGLLFVNQAFDLVDNKIKFIVKKRDGSKVKKGSLIATIEGNARNILIAERVALNFLSHISGIATKTNRFVKLAGNKSKICC
;
A
#
# COMPACT_ATOMS: atom_id res chain seq x y z
N MET A 1 18.91 -14.49 8.75
CA MET A 1 18.08 -13.40 9.28
C MET A 1 16.62 -13.88 9.40
N SER A 2 16.08 -13.92 10.61
CA SER A 2 14.68 -14.29 10.79
C SER A 2 13.81 -13.21 10.14
N LYS A 3 12.95 -13.58 9.17
CA LYS A 3 11.95 -12.65 8.63
C LYS A 3 10.95 -12.35 9.73
N ILE A 4 10.91 -11.13 10.21
CA ILE A 4 9.85 -10.66 11.10
C ILE A 4 8.54 -10.76 10.32
N LYS A 5 7.66 -11.66 10.75
CA LYS A 5 6.34 -11.84 10.16
C LYS A 5 5.34 -11.06 11.02
N LEU A 6 4.80 -9.99 10.45
CA LEU A 6 3.72 -9.25 11.12
C LEU A 6 2.48 -10.13 11.24
N SER A 7 1.79 -10.07 12.40
CA SER A 7 0.54 -10.78 12.57
C SER A 7 -0.57 -10.18 11.71
N LYS A 8 -1.50 -11.02 11.25
CA LYS A 8 -2.65 -10.54 10.47
C LYS A 8 -3.49 -9.54 11.27
N ASP A 9 -3.65 -9.79 12.57
CA ASP A 9 -4.44 -8.93 13.46
C ASP A 9 -3.80 -7.55 13.62
N PHE A 10 -2.46 -7.49 13.72
CA PHE A 10 -1.74 -6.23 13.78
C PHE A 10 -1.98 -5.39 12.51
N ILE A 11 -1.81 -6.00 11.33
CA ILE A 11 -2.03 -5.33 10.05
C ILE A 11 -3.49 -4.84 9.95
N ARG A 12 -4.45 -5.71 10.23
CA ARG A 12 -5.88 -5.40 10.18
C ARG A 12 -6.24 -4.25 11.11
N ASN A 13 -5.82 -4.27 12.36
CA ASN A 13 -6.15 -3.26 13.35
C ASN A 13 -5.49 -1.91 13.02
N THR A 14 -4.25 -1.92 12.53
CA THR A 14 -3.54 -0.73 12.10
C THR A 14 -4.25 -0.05 10.93
N VAL A 15 -4.62 -0.81 9.90
CA VAL A 15 -5.33 -0.29 8.72
C VAL A 15 -6.75 0.16 9.08
N LYS A 16 -7.45 -0.59 9.91
CA LYS A 16 -8.81 -0.22 10.38
C LYS A 16 -8.80 1.13 11.10
N ARG A 17 -7.80 1.37 11.96
CA ARG A 17 -7.64 2.66 12.63
C ARG A 17 -7.41 3.79 11.64
N ALA A 18 -6.51 3.60 10.68
CA ALA A 18 -6.20 4.59 9.65
C ALA A 18 -7.43 4.92 8.77
N LEU A 19 -8.21 3.90 8.38
CA LEU A 19 -9.46 4.09 7.63
C LEU A 19 -10.50 4.88 8.46
N ASN A 20 -10.65 4.56 9.75
CA ASN A 20 -11.57 5.28 10.61
C ASN A 20 -11.19 6.75 10.77
N GLU A 21 -9.89 7.06 10.93
CA GLU A 21 -9.40 8.44 11.02
C GLU A 21 -9.62 9.21 9.70
N ASP A 22 -9.36 8.58 8.56
CA ASP A 22 -9.52 9.22 7.24
C ASP A 22 -10.98 9.50 6.90
N LEU A 23 -11.90 8.63 7.32
CA LEU A 23 -13.33 8.74 7.03
C LEU A 23 -14.13 9.54 8.08
N TYR A 24 -13.54 9.90 9.21
CA TYR A 24 -14.21 10.65 10.27
C TYR A 24 -14.14 12.18 9.98
N PRO A 25 -15.22 12.95 10.30
CA PRO A 25 -16.56 12.55 10.75
C PRO A 25 -17.57 12.32 9.62
N SER A 26 -17.30 12.75 8.39
CA SER A 26 -18.29 12.89 7.31
C SER A 26 -18.15 11.89 6.16
N GLY A 27 -17.19 10.94 6.28
CA GLY A 27 -16.88 10.01 5.18
C GLY A 27 -16.10 10.68 4.04
N ASP A 28 -15.85 9.90 2.98
CA ASP A 28 -15.19 10.42 1.78
C ASP A 28 -16.20 11.11 0.85
N ILE A 29 -16.14 12.44 0.82
CA ILE A 29 -17.02 13.28 -0.01
C ILE A 29 -16.79 13.03 -1.50
N THR A 30 -15.55 12.78 -1.91
CA THR A 30 -15.19 12.55 -3.32
C THR A 30 -15.82 11.27 -3.85
N SER A 31 -15.82 10.19 -3.07
CA SER A 31 -16.41 8.90 -3.48
C SER A 31 -17.93 8.97 -3.63
N SER A 32 -18.60 9.90 -2.93
CA SER A 32 -20.06 10.07 -3.04
C SER A 32 -20.52 10.56 -4.41
N LEU A 33 -19.62 11.18 -5.18
CA LEU A 33 -19.89 11.65 -6.54
C LEU A 33 -19.84 10.53 -7.59
N VAL A 34 -19.33 9.35 -7.24
CA VAL A 34 -19.20 8.22 -8.15
C VAL A 34 -20.42 7.31 -8.04
N LYS A 35 -21.02 6.94 -9.19
CA LYS A 35 -22.13 5.98 -9.24
C LYS A 35 -21.75 4.65 -8.62
N ASN A 36 -22.63 4.10 -7.76
CA ASN A 36 -22.38 2.90 -6.96
C ASN A 36 -22.08 1.60 -7.73
N ASN A 37 -22.44 1.53 -9.01
CA ASN A 37 -22.39 0.27 -9.76
C ASN A 37 -21.26 0.19 -10.80
N LYS A 38 -20.35 1.15 -10.81
CA LYS A 38 -19.26 1.17 -11.80
C LYS A 38 -18.09 0.30 -11.34
N ILE A 39 -17.80 -0.76 -12.09
CA ILE A 39 -16.58 -1.56 -11.90
C ILE A 39 -15.47 -0.97 -12.76
N ILE A 40 -14.32 -0.75 -12.16
CA ILE A 40 -13.13 -0.24 -12.84
C ILE A 40 -11.93 -1.13 -12.58
N LYS A 41 -10.95 -1.02 -13.46
CA LYS A 41 -9.63 -1.62 -13.30
C LYS A 41 -8.58 -0.53 -13.39
N ILE A 42 -7.80 -0.38 -12.34
CA ILE A 42 -6.73 0.63 -12.26
C ILE A 42 -5.36 -0.03 -12.10
N ARG A 43 -4.33 0.71 -12.46
CA ARG A 43 -2.93 0.30 -12.34
C ARG A 43 -2.23 1.14 -11.29
N LEU A 44 -1.56 0.48 -10.37
CA LEU A 44 -0.70 1.11 -9.38
C LEU A 44 0.72 1.16 -9.93
N LEU A 45 1.19 2.36 -10.25
CA LEU A 45 2.50 2.59 -10.84
C LEU A 45 3.44 3.28 -9.85
N SER A 46 4.73 2.98 -9.94
CA SER A 46 5.73 3.76 -9.20
C SER A 46 5.98 5.10 -9.90
N ASN A 47 5.97 6.19 -9.14
CA ASN A 47 6.28 7.53 -9.65
C ASN A 47 7.77 7.87 -9.57
N GLU A 48 8.58 7.02 -8.94
CA GLU A 48 10.02 7.17 -8.77
C GLU A 48 10.74 5.82 -8.68
N ASN A 49 12.09 5.86 -8.63
CA ASN A 49 12.88 4.66 -8.36
C ASN A 49 12.84 4.35 -6.87
N ALA A 50 12.36 3.17 -6.48
CA ALA A 50 12.14 2.82 -5.08
C ALA A 50 12.31 1.32 -4.80
N ILE A 51 12.29 0.98 -3.52
CA ILE A 51 12.06 -0.38 -3.02
C ILE A 51 10.60 -0.46 -2.58
N VAL A 52 9.86 -1.39 -3.14
CA VAL A 52 8.45 -1.60 -2.77
C VAL A 52 8.36 -2.15 -1.35
N GLY A 53 7.44 -1.62 -0.57
CA GLY A 53 7.15 -2.11 0.77
C GLY A 53 5.72 -1.76 1.19
N GLY A 54 5.10 -2.63 2.00
CA GLY A 54 3.80 -2.37 2.60
C GLY A 54 2.60 -2.91 1.83
N LEU A 55 2.79 -3.79 0.85
CA LEU A 55 1.68 -4.34 0.05
C LEU A 55 0.62 -5.09 0.88
N LEU A 56 1.00 -5.68 2.02
CA LEU A 56 0.04 -6.31 2.93
C LEU A 56 -0.94 -5.28 3.51
N PHE A 57 -0.47 -4.08 3.85
CA PHE A 57 -1.32 -2.99 4.34
C PHE A 57 -2.22 -2.44 3.23
N VAL A 58 -1.67 -2.30 2.02
CA VAL A 58 -2.44 -1.87 0.83
C VAL A 58 -3.59 -2.84 0.55
N ASN A 59 -3.29 -4.13 0.48
CA ASN A 59 -4.32 -5.16 0.26
C ASN A 59 -5.38 -5.14 1.35
N GLN A 60 -4.95 -5.00 2.62
CA GLN A 60 -5.88 -4.96 3.76
C GLN A 60 -6.78 -3.71 3.73
N ALA A 61 -6.29 -2.56 3.23
CA ALA A 61 -7.10 -1.36 3.09
C ALA A 61 -8.25 -1.57 2.11
N PHE A 62 -7.99 -2.16 0.96
CA PHE A 62 -9.03 -2.51 -0.01
C PHE A 62 -9.98 -3.58 0.54
N ASP A 63 -9.46 -4.65 1.14
CA ASP A 63 -10.25 -5.76 1.68
C ASP A 63 -11.21 -5.32 2.80
N LEU A 64 -10.79 -4.40 3.67
CA LEU A 64 -11.63 -3.88 4.75
C LEU A 64 -12.78 -2.99 4.25
N VAL A 65 -12.60 -2.31 3.13
CA VAL A 65 -13.65 -1.48 2.52
C VAL A 65 -14.61 -2.34 1.70
N ASP A 66 -14.06 -3.24 0.89
CA ASP A 66 -14.85 -4.15 0.06
C ASP A 66 -14.03 -5.40 -0.30
N ASN A 67 -14.38 -6.54 0.28
CA ASN A 67 -13.68 -7.80 0.07
C ASN A 67 -13.84 -8.39 -1.35
N LYS A 68 -14.64 -7.76 -2.21
CA LYS A 68 -14.78 -8.11 -3.62
C LYS A 68 -13.74 -7.41 -4.50
N ILE A 69 -13.02 -6.42 -3.97
CA ILE A 69 -11.92 -5.77 -4.69
C ILE A 69 -10.79 -6.78 -4.90
N LYS A 70 -10.39 -6.95 -6.16
CA LYS A 70 -9.27 -7.80 -6.53
C LYS A 70 -8.00 -6.99 -6.55
N PHE A 71 -7.03 -7.34 -5.69
CA PHE A 71 -5.71 -6.74 -5.63
C PHE A 71 -4.67 -7.73 -6.15
N ILE A 72 -4.11 -7.48 -7.33
CA ILE A 72 -3.19 -8.39 -8.01
C ILE A 72 -1.79 -7.80 -8.01
N VAL A 73 -0.92 -8.38 -7.20
CA VAL A 73 0.48 -7.95 -7.03
C VAL A 73 1.32 -8.34 -8.26
N LYS A 74 2.06 -7.39 -8.82
CA LYS A 74 3.02 -7.57 -9.91
C LYS A 74 4.48 -7.45 -9.43
N LYS A 75 4.72 -6.65 -8.41
CA LYS A 75 6.03 -6.50 -7.74
C LYS A 75 5.87 -6.73 -6.25
N ARG A 76 6.63 -7.67 -5.69
CA ARG A 76 6.56 -8.03 -4.26
C ARG A 76 7.29 -7.00 -3.40
N ASP A 77 6.99 -7.00 -2.09
CA ASP A 77 7.77 -6.26 -1.10
C ASP A 77 9.26 -6.62 -1.21
N GLY A 78 10.12 -5.62 -1.12
CA GLY A 78 11.56 -5.75 -1.33
C GLY A 78 12.02 -5.64 -2.78
N SER A 79 11.12 -5.61 -3.76
CA SER A 79 11.48 -5.43 -5.17
C SER A 79 11.97 -4.03 -5.46
N LYS A 80 13.03 -3.90 -6.26
CA LYS A 80 13.46 -2.63 -6.85
C LYS A 80 12.56 -2.30 -8.04
N VAL A 81 12.03 -1.10 -8.07
CA VAL A 81 11.21 -0.59 -9.16
C VAL A 81 11.79 0.72 -9.70
N LYS A 82 11.54 0.98 -10.97
CA LYS A 82 11.83 2.26 -11.63
C LYS A 82 10.54 3.07 -11.76
N LYS A 83 10.68 4.37 -11.99
CA LYS A 83 9.56 5.22 -12.38
C LYS A 83 8.77 4.58 -13.52
N GLY A 84 7.45 4.50 -13.38
CA GLY A 84 6.54 3.89 -14.36
C GLY A 84 6.36 2.37 -14.20
N SER A 85 7.12 1.70 -13.32
CA SER A 85 6.93 0.26 -13.08
C SER A 85 5.55 -0.04 -12.53
N LEU A 86 4.89 -1.07 -13.08
CA LEU A 86 3.61 -1.58 -12.59
C LEU A 86 3.83 -2.40 -11.31
N ILE A 87 3.29 -1.92 -10.19
CA ILE A 87 3.38 -2.56 -8.87
C ILE A 87 2.23 -3.55 -8.68
N ALA A 88 1.01 -3.13 -8.96
CA ALA A 88 -0.19 -3.96 -8.81
C ALA A 88 -1.31 -3.48 -9.75
N THR A 89 -2.31 -4.33 -9.93
CA THR A 89 -3.59 -3.95 -10.55
C THR A 89 -4.71 -4.13 -9.52
N ILE A 90 -5.68 -3.23 -9.56
CA ILE A 90 -6.81 -3.21 -8.63
C ILE A 90 -8.08 -3.17 -9.47
N GLU A 91 -9.00 -4.08 -9.21
CA GLU A 91 -10.27 -4.19 -9.93
C GLU A 91 -11.42 -4.31 -8.94
N GLY A 92 -12.44 -3.50 -9.11
CA GLY A 92 -13.60 -3.51 -8.22
C GLY A 92 -14.50 -2.30 -8.40
N ASN A 93 -15.41 -2.10 -7.45
CA ASN A 93 -16.30 -0.96 -7.43
C ASN A 93 -15.51 0.35 -7.31
N ALA A 94 -15.72 1.28 -8.24
CA ALA A 94 -14.99 2.53 -8.31
C ALA A 94 -15.07 3.36 -7.02
N ARG A 95 -16.26 3.45 -6.43
CA ARG A 95 -16.48 4.19 -5.18
C ARG A 95 -15.69 3.57 -4.02
N ASN A 96 -15.74 2.24 -3.87
CA ASN A 96 -15.05 1.54 -2.80
C ASN A 96 -13.53 1.62 -2.96
N ILE A 97 -13.03 1.57 -4.20
CA ILE A 97 -11.61 1.79 -4.49
C ILE A 97 -11.19 3.20 -4.05
N LEU A 98 -11.95 4.24 -4.39
CA LEU A 98 -11.64 5.62 -3.98
C LEU A 98 -11.65 5.81 -2.46
N ILE A 99 -12.57 5.16 -1.75
CA ILE A 99 -12.63 5.20 -0.28
C ILE A 99 -11.34 4.66 0.34
N ALA A 100 -10.81 3.55 -0.18
CA ALA A 100 -9.60 2.91 0.35
C ALA A 100 -8.29 3.54 -0.13
N GLU A 101 -8.32 4.25 -1.26
CA GLU A 101 -7.14 4.69 -2.02
C GLU A 101 -6.15 5.49 -1.16
N ARG A 102 -6.63 6.53 -0.46
CA ARG A 102 -5.75 7.42 0.31
C ARG A 102 -4.96 6.66 1.38
N VAL A 103 -5.65 5.84 2.17
CA VAL A 103 -5.02 5.03 3.22
C VAL A 103 -4.07 4.01 2.62
N ALA A 104 -4.47 3.32 1.55
CA ALA A 104 -3.62 2.36 0.84
C ALA A 104 -2.33 3.02 0.31
N LEU A 105 -2.44 4.16 -0.36
CA LEU A 105 -1.29 4.88 -0.91
C LEU A 105 -0.40 5.47 0.18
N ASN A 106 -0.94 5.93 1.29
CA ASN A 106 -0.16 6.41 2.42
C ASN A 106 0.73 5.30 3.01
N PHE A 107 0.19 4.11 3.24
CA PHE A 107 0.99 2.97 3.70
C PHE A 107 2.06 2.59 2.68
N LEU A 108 1.71 2.48 1.39
CA LEU A 108 2.65 2.12 0.35
C LEU A 108 3.80 3.13 0.26
N SER A 109 3.49 4.42 0.20
CA SER A 109 4.49 5.49 0.06
C SER A 109 5.40 5.56 1.28
N HIS A 110 4.83 5.50 2.48
CA HIS A 110 5.60 5.59 3.72
C HIS A 110 6.55 4.40 3.90
N ILE A 111 6.04 3.19 3.78
CA ILE A 111 6.84 1.97 3.98
C ILE A 111 7.86 1.79 2.84
N SER A 112 7.50 2.10 1.59
CA SER A 112 8.45 2.06 0.47
C SER A 112 9.53 3.13 0.62
N GLY A 113 9.20 4.31 1.13
CA GLY A 113 10.16 5.37 1.43
C GLY A 113 11.19 4.93 2.47
N ILE A 114 10.73 4.33 3.57
CA ILE A 114 11.62 3.75 4.61
C ILE A 114 12.50 2.66 4.01
N ALA A 115 11.91 1.70 3.27
CA ALA A 115 12.65 0.61 2.64
C ALA A 115 13.72 1.13 1.66
N THR A 116 13.39 2.14 0.87
CA THR A 116 14.31 2.77 -0.09
C THR A 116 15.47 3.44 0.63
N LYS A 117 15.18 4.22 1.67
CA LYS A 117 16.21 4.91 2.47
C LYS A 117 17.12 3.92 3.19
N THR A 118 16.53 2.90 3.82
CA THR A 118 17.29 1.84 4.50
C THR A 118 18.21 1.12 3.51
N ASN A 119 17.72 0.78 2.31
CA ASN A 119 18.55 0.13 1.29
C ASN A 119 19.75 1.00 0.85
N ARG A 120 19.61 2.34 0.82
CA ARG A 120 20.74 3.25 0.56
C ARG A 120 21.79 3.17 1.66
N PHE A 121 21.38 3.18 2.93
CA PHE A 121 22.30 3.05 4.06
C PHE A 121 23.00 1.69 4.08
N VAL A 122 22.28 0.60 3.83
CA VAL A 122 22.86 -0.75 3.74
C VAL A 122 23.94 -0.81 2.66
N LYS A 123 23.71 -0.21 1.49
CA LYS A 123 24.71 -0.15 0.43
C LYS A 123 25.93 0.67 0.80
N LEU A 124 25.76 1.80 1.49
CA LEU A 124 26.87 2.64 1.94
C LEU A 124 27.70 1.97 3.05
N ALA A 125 27.05 1.27 3.97
CA ALA A 125 27.73 0.54 5.04
C ALA A 125 28.52 -0.67 4.51
N GLY A 126 28.10 -1.23 3.37
CA GLY A 126 28.70 -2.45 2.81
C GLY A 126 28.67 -3.61 3.83
N ASN A 127 29.73 -4.42 3.86
CA ASN A 127 29.85 -5.54 4.80
C ASN A 127 30.48 -5.14 6.16
N LYS A 128 30.79 -3.85 6.36
CA LYS A 128 31.51 -3.37 7.54
C LYS A 128 30.61 -3.12 8.76
N SER A 129 29.32 -2.91 8.54
CA SER A 129 28.36 -2.58 9.61
C SER A 129 26.98 -3.15 9.32
N LYS A 130 26.29 -3.59 10.38
CA LYS A 130 24.91 -4.04 10.31
C LYS A 130 24.01 -2.86 10.65
N ILE A 131 23.09 -2.54 9.74
CA ILE A 131 22.06 -1.51 9.96
C ILE A 131 20.87 -2.17 10.64
N CYS A 132 20.55 -1.71 11.86
CA CYS A 132 19.37 -2.12 12.62
C CYS A 132 18.43 -0.90 12.75
N CYS A 133 17.16 -1.12 12.59
CA CYS A 133 16.08 -0.17 12.89
C CYS A 133 15.47 -0.53 14.24
#